data_00681dcce134fcb7e3e4c69350fe814e
#
_entry.id   00681dcce134fcb7e3e4c69350fe814e
#
_cell.length_a   1.000
_cell.length_b   1.000
_cell.length_c   1.000
_cell.angle_alpha   90.00
_cell.angle_beta   90.00
_cell.angle_gamma   90.00
#
_symmetry.space_group_name_H-M   'P 1'
#
loop_
_entity.id
_entity.type
_entity.pdbx_description
1 polymer ?
#
loop_
_entity_poly.entity_id
_entity_poly.type
_entity_poly.pdbx_seq_one_letter_code
_entity_poly.pdbx_strand_id
1 'polypeptide(L)'
;WSDGSTSQSLSVTSSGNYSVTVTNANGCVATSPTTVITTSQITAPTVTSNGALEFCDGGIVSLAVPAGYSSFMWNNGSGFSQIMATTSGDYYTQVINADGCSAYSDTVSVTVFPTPPTPSISYTANDTLMISSEPTGNQWYFNGTIMQGETNDTLRPLNYGNYSVRVVDSNSCEGDMSAMQFYNSIGLEESLVDRIKLYPNPTSGAVTLELGAVNVASIRIYDARGRLLEALSQCSGNCRIELGMFEDGLYQLVILTEEGKTVTKPVVLQR
;
A
#
# COMPACT_ATOMS: atom_id res chain seq x y z
N TRP A 1 -23.82 51.34 -48.27
CA TRP A 1 -23.41 51.26 -46.90
C TRP A 1 -21.98 51.84 -46.72
N SER A 2 -21.62 52.17 -45.51
CA SER A 2 -20.31 52.75 -45.19
C SER A 2 -19.12 51.81 -45.46
N ASP A 3 -19.36 50.50 -45.62
CA ASP A 3 -18.36 49.50 -46.01
C ASP A 3 -18.28 49.27 -47.52
N GLY A 4 -19.05 50.04 -48.35
CA GLY A 4 -19.08 49.91 -49.77
C GLY A 4 -20.12 48.94 -50.32
N SER A 5 -20.86 48.24 -49.47
CA SER A 5 -21.94 47.32 -49.87
C SER A 5 -23.13 48.08 -50.46
N THR A 6 -23.75 47.49 -51.49
CA THR A 6 -24.94 48.07 -52.18
C THR A 6 -26.21 47.29 -51.94
N SER A 7 -26.15 46.24 -51.13
CA SER A 7 -27.32 45.40 -50.80
C SER A 7 -28.35 46.15 -49.93
N GLN A 8 -29.63 45.73 -49.98
CA GLN A 8 -30.66 46.29 -49.16
C GLN A 8 -30.45 46.09 -47.66
N SER A 9 -29.75 44.99 -47.27
CA SER A 9 -29.36 44.64 -45.90
C SER A 9 -27.84 44.42 -45.82
N LEU A 10 -27.23 44.79 -44.69
CA LEU A 10 -25.83 44.54 -44.36
C LEU A 10 -25.76 43.60 -43.18
N SER A 11 -25.06 42.46 -43.36
CA SER A 11 -24.66 41.59 -42.23
C SER A 11 -23.26 41.94 -41.75
N VAL A 12 -23.14 42.34 -40.52
CA VAL A 12 -21.87 42.80 -39.95
C VAL A 12 -21.36 41.78 -38.91
N THR A 13 -20.04 41.49 -38.97
CA THR A 13 -19.35 40.54 -38.07
C THR A 13 -18.22 41.19 -37.28
N SER A 14 -17.98 42.52 -37.48
CA SER A 14 -16.95 43.29 -36.79
C SER A 14 -17.51 44.55 -36.18
N SER A 15 -16.86 45.00 -35.09
CA SER A 15 -17.16 46.30 -34.51
C SER A 15 -16.88 47.42 -35.52
N GLY A 16 -17.77 48.42 -35.54
CA GLY A 16 -17.63 49.54 -36.44
C GLY A 16 -18.83 50.47 -36.39
N ASN A 17 -18.70 51.56 -37.13
CA ASN A 17 -19.74 52.55 -37.39
C ASN A 17 -20.34 52.32 -38.78
N TYR A 18 -21.58 52.01 -38.83
CA TYR A 18 -22.32 51.68 -40.08
C TYR A 18 -23.39 52.68 -40.39
N SER A 19 -23.44 53.14 -41.63
CA SER A 19 -24.48 54.02 -42.18
C SER A 19 -24.81 53.62 -43.62
N VAL A 20 -26.00 53.97 -44.08
CA VAL A 20 -26.38 53.76 -45.45
C VAL A 20 -26.66 55.09 -46.12
N THR A 21 -26.21 55.23 -47.33
CA THR A 21 -26.54 56.37 -48.21
C THR A 21 -27.41 55.82 -49.37
N VAL A 22 -28.57 56.43 -49.52
CA VAL A 22 -29.49 56.07 -50.62
C VAL A 22 -29.59 57.23 -51.61
N THR A 23 -29.67 56.92 -52.91
CA THR A 23 -29.85 57.88 -53.98
C THR A 23 -31.13 57.54 -54.74
N ASN A 24 -32.01 58.48 -54.88
CA ASN A 24 -33.25 58.28 -55.67
C ASN A 24 -33.01 58.42 -57.19
N ALA A 25 -34.01 58.13 -58.01
CA ALA A 25 -33.95 58.18 -59.47
C ALA A 25 -33.63 59.64 -60.00
N ASN A 26 -33.89 60.66 -59.22
CA ASN A 26 -33.61 62.10 -59.53
C ASN A 26 -32.23 62.54 -59.06
N GLY A 27 -31.39 61.64 -58.49
CA GLY A 27 -30.04 61.97 -58.00
C GLY A 27 -30.00 62.57 -56.61
N CYS A 28 -31.11 62.69 -55.89
CA CYS A 28 -31.13 63.20 -54.54
C CYS A 28 -30.60 62.12 -53.54
N VAL A 29 -29.69 62.54 -52.67
CA VAL A 29 -28.98 61.67 -51.72
C VAL A 29 -29.50 61.92 -50.31
N ALA A 30 -29.70 60.83 -49.54
CA ALA A 30 -29.93 60.86 -48.10
C ALA A 30 -29.09 59.79 -47.39
N THR A 31 -28.51 60.22 -46.22
CA THR A 31 -27.68 59.31 -45.43
C THR A 31 -28.36 59.08 -44.08
N SER A 32 -28.40 57.82 -43.64
CA SER A 32 -28.93 57.45 -42.32
C SER A 32 -28.04 57.97 -41.18
N PRO A 33 -28.60 58.06 -39.93
CA PRO A 33 -27.74 58.15 -38.76
C PRO A 33 -26.77 56.97 -38.69
N THR A 34 -25.60 57.21 -38.07
CA THR A 34 -24.62 56.12 -37.81
C THR A 34 -25.11 55.18 -36.75
N THR A 35 -25.09 53.88 -37.03
CA THR A 35 -25.30 52.83 -36.04
C THR A 35 -23.96 52.28 -35.63
N VAL A 36 -23.66 52.33 -34.31
CA VAL A 36 -22.44 51.76 -33.73
C VAL A 36 -22.70 50.29 -33.40
N ILE A 37 -21.93 49.40 -33.99
CA ILE A 37 -21.92 47.98 -33.70
C ILE A 37 -20.64 47.68 -32.87
N THR A 38 -20.81 47.02 -31.74
CA THR A 38 -19.70 46.49 -30.92
C THR A 38 -19.79 44.98 -30.87
N THR A 39 -18.72 44.32 -31.18
CA THR A 39 -18.58 42.87 -30.99
C THR A 39 -17.85 42.62 -29.67
N SER A 40 -18.40 41.76 -28.85
CA SER A 40 -17.73 41.28 -27.63
C SER A 40 -16.90 40.05 -27.98
N GLN A 41 -15.73 39.96 -27.39
CA GLN A 41 -14.86 38.78 -27.48
C GLN A 41 -14.68 38.20 -26.08
N ILE A 42 -14.57 36.89 -26.00
CA ILE A 42 -14.31 36.15 -24.77
C ILE A 42 -12.96 35.44 -24.91
N THR A 43 -12.09 35.60 -23.93
CA THR A 43 -10.86 34.84 -23.85
C THR A 43 -11.13 33.49 -23.25
N ALA A 44 -10.65 32.40 -23.86
CA ALA A 44 -10.73 31.06 -23.30
C ALA A 44 -9.98 31.00 -21.95
N PRO A 45 -10.58 30.49 -20.90
CA PRO A 45 -9.92 30.36 -19.62
C PRO A 45 -8.94 29.19 -19.62
N THR A 46 -7.91 29.28 -18.76
CA THR A 46 -7.02 28.16 -18.47
C THR A 46 -7.47 27.48 -17.17
N VAL A 47 -7.55 26.16 -17.18
CA VAL A 47 -7.80 25.37 -15.96
C VAL A 47 -6.51 25.29 -15.15
N THR A 48 -6.59 25.62 -13.88
CA THR A 48 -5.49 25.49 -12.91
C THR A 48 -5.81 24.40 -11.90
N SER A 49 -4.80 23.62 -11.50
CA SER A 49 -4.92 22.61 -10.45
C SER A 49 -4.25 23.08 -9.15
N ASN A 50 -4.87 22.75 -8.00
CA ASN A 50 -4.25 22.90 -6.70
C ASN A 50 -3.89 21.52 -6.16
N GLY A 51 -2.79 20.96 -6.65
CA GLY A 51 -2.29 19.64 -6.32
C GLY A 51 -1.86 18.85 -7.54
N ALA A 52 -1.40 17.62 -7.30
CA ALA A 52 -1.01 16.68 -8.34
C ALA A 52 -2.24 16.22 -9.14
N LEU A 53 -2.05 16.05 -10.45
CA LEU A 53 -3.09 15.51 -11.33
C LEU A 53 -3.12 13.98 -11.37
N GLU A 54 -2.12 13.36 -10.76
CA GLU A 54 -1.99 11.91 -10.60
C GLU A 54 -1.95 11.59 -9.11
N PHE A 55 -2.85 10.73 -8.63
CA PHE A 55 -2.95 10.37 -7.21
C PHE A 55 -3.65 9.03 -7.04
N CYS A 56 -3.53 8.44 -5.85
CA CYS A 56 -4.18 7.17 -5.51
C CYS A 56 -5.67 7.35 -5.22
N ASP A 57 -6.44 6.29 -5.39
CA ASP A 57 -7.86 6.23 -5.04
C ASP A 57 -8.10 6.75 -3.60
N GLY A 58 -9.21 7.46 -3.41
CA GLY A 58 -9.49 8.22 -2.19
C GLY A 58 -8.84 9.60 -2.13
N GLY A 59 -7.91 9.92 -3.05
CA GLY A 59 -7.36 11.27 -3.21
C GLY A 59 -8.30 12.22 -3.93
N ILE A 60 -7.93 13.52 -3.96
CA ILE A 60 -8.73 14.59 -4.55
C ILE A 60 -7.83 15.71 -5.07
N VAL A 61 -8.17 16.25 -6.23
CA VAL A 61 -7.56 17.47 -6.75
C VAL A 61 -8.62 18.54 -7.05
N SER A 62 -8.31 19.78 -6.70
CA SER A 62 -9.15 20.92 -7.04
C SER A 62 -8.75 21.48 -8.40
N LEU A 63 -9.70 21.62 -9.30
CA LEU A 63 -9.56 22.27 -10.59
C LEU A 63 -10.36 23.57 -10.60
N ALA A 64 -9.76 24.67 -11.05
CA ALA A 64 -10.38 25.97 -11.04
C ALA A 64 -10.07 26.75 -12.32
N VAL A 65 -11.01 27.63 -12.69
CA VAL A 65 -10.81 28.65 -13.72
C VAL A 65 -10.96 30.04 -13.10
N PRO A 66 -10.34 31.08 -13.67
CA PRO A 66 -10.42 32.44 -13.14
C PRO A 66 -11.87 32.94 -12.98
N ALA A 67 -12.12 33.71 -11.95
CA ALA A 67 -13.37 34.44 -11.79
C ALA A 67 -13.51 35.53 -12.87
N GLY A 68 -14.76 35.97 -13.15
CA GLY A 68 -15.03 37.06 -14.12
C GLY A 68 -15.94 36.65 -15.26
N TYR A 69 -16.36 35.41 -15.29
CA TYR A 69 -17.39 34.92 -16.20
C TYR A 69 -18.77 34.89 -15.52
N SER A 70 -19.84 35.05 -16.28
CA SER A 70 -21.21 35.05 -15.77
C SER A 70 -21.72 33.64 -15.44
N SER A 71 -21.22 32.62 -16.13
CA SER A 71 -21.55 31.22 -15.87
C SER A 71 -20.44 30.27 -16.30
N PHE A 72 -20.48 29.08 -15.70
CA PHE A 72 -19.57 27.96 -15.91
C PHE A 72 -20.37 26.71 -16.20
N MET A 73 -19.84 25.83 -17.03
CA MET A 73 -20.42 24.51 -17.32
C MET A 73 -19.27 23.51 -17.56
N TRP A 74 -18.89 22.78 -16.55
CA TRP A 74 -17.91 21.72 -16.68
C TRP A 74 -18.51 20.51 -17.39
N ASN A 75 -17.66 19.71 -18.03
CA ASN A 75 -18.08 18.50 -18.73
C ASN A 75 -18.68 17.44 -17.78
N ASN A 76 -18.46 17.53 -16.47
CA ASN A 76 -19.10 16.70 -15.44
C ASN A 76 -20.46 17.27 -14.97
N GLY A 77 -20.94 18.34 -15.57
CA GLY A 77 -22.22 18.99 -15.24
C GLY A 77 -22.16 20.03 -14.12
N SER A 78 -21.00 20.31 -13.53
CA SER A 78 -20.86 21.33 -12.49
C SER A 78 -20.94 22.74 -13.09
N GLY A 79 -21.64 23.65 -12.39
CA GLY A 79 -21.80 25.07 -12.73
C GLY A 79 -20.95 26.03 -11.91
N PHE A 80 -19.93 25.56 -11.19
CA PHE A 80 -19.08 26.39 -10.35
C PHE A 80 -17.75 26.73 -11.04
N SER A 81 -17.09 27.81 -10.62
CA SER A 81 -15.75 28.18 -11.11
C SER A 81 -14.66 27.20 -10.66
N GLN A 82 -14.96 26.35 -9.68
CA GLN A 82 -14.06 25.36 -9.10
C GLN A 82 -14.79 24.03 -8.90
N ILE A 83 -14.11 22.93 -9.19
CA ILE A 83 -14.61 21.56 -8.95
C ILE A 83 -13.55 20.75 -8.22
N MET A 84 -14.01 19.63 -7.61
CA MET A 84 -13.15 18.61 -7.04
C MET A 84 -13.20 17.38 -7.95
N ALA A 85 -12.06 16.98 -8.48
CA ALA A 85 -11.93 15.77 -9.27
C ALA A 85 -11.43 14.64 -8.38
N THR A 86 -12.16 13.52 -8.36
CA THR A 86 -11.88 12.30 -7.57
C THR A 86 -11.79 11.06 -8.45
N THR A 87 -11.97 11.21 -9.76
CA THR A 87 -11.96 10.11 -10.73
C THR A 87 -11.06 10.46 -11.90
N SER A 88 -10.49 9.43 -12.53
CA SER A 88 -9.74 9.61 -13.78
C SER A 88 -10.64 10.15 -14.89
N GLY A 89 -10.09 11.05 -15.68
CA GLY A 89 -10.79 11.63 -16.81
C GLY A 89 -10.22 12.96 -17.28
N ASP A 90 -10.75 13.44 -18.37
CA ASP A 90 -10.43 14.75 -18.94
C ASP A 90 -11.46 15.76 -18.44
N TYR A 91 -10.98 16.89 -17.93
CA TYR A 91 -11.81 17.96 -17.36
C TYR A 91 -11.61 19.25 -18.16
N TYR A 92 -12.71 19.84 -18.57
CA TYR A 92 -12.77 21.15 -19.21
C TYR A 92 -14.09 21.85 -18.89
N THR A 93 -14.15 23.14 -19.06
CA THR A 93 -15.37 23.93 -18.81
C THR A 93 -15.70 24.85 -19.98
N GLN A 94 -16.97 25.02 -20.25
CA GLN A 94 -17.47 26.13 -21.02
C GLN A 94 -17.75 27.31 -20.07
N VAL A 95 -17.33 28.50 -20.45
CA VAL A 95 -17.64 29.75 -19.72
C VAL A 95 -18.43 30.70 -20.61
N ILE A 96 -19.26 31.55 -20.00
CA ILE A 96 -20.03 32.59 -20.68
C ILE A 96 -19.76 33.92 -20.00
N ASN A 97 -19.49 34.96 -20.78
CA ASN A 97 -19.33 36.33 -20.26
C ASN A 97 -20.67 37.07 -20.10
N ALA A 98 -20.62 38.30 -19.60
CA ALA A 98 -21.83 39.12 -19.40
C ALA A 98 -22.57 39.46 -20.71
N ASP A 99 -21.89 39.45 -21.84
CA ASP A 99 -22.46 39.72 -23.16
C ASP A 99 -23.04 38.46 -23.82
N GLY A 100 -23.01 37.30 -23.13
CA GLY A 100 -23.53 36.04 -23.64
C GLY A 100 -22.57 35.28 -24.59
N CYS A 101 -21.33 35.73 -24.79
CA CYS A 101 -20.33 35.01 -25.58
C CYS A 101 -19.77 33.84 -24.78
N SER A 102 -19.55 32.69 -25.42
CA SER A 102 -19.01 31.48 -24.79
C SER A 102 -17.64 31.10 -25.31
N ALA A 103 -16.81 30.49 -24.46
CA ALA A 103 -15.54 29.87 -24.80
C ALA A 103 -15.33 28.59 -24.00
N TYR A 104 -14.53 27.67 -24.53
CA TYR A 104 -14.08 26.48 -23.81
C TYR A 104 -12.69 26.70 -23.25
N SER A 105 -12.43 26.15 -22.07
CA SER A 105 -11.07 26.07 -21.50
C SER A 105 -10.20 25.09 -22.28
N ASP A 106 -8.92 25.08 -21.96
CA ASP A 106 -8.05 23.92 -22.18
C ASP A 106 -8.58 22.71 -21.42
N THR A 107 -8.07 21.51 -21.76
CA THR A 107 -8.40 20.25 -21.13
C THR A 107 -7.29 19.84 -20.19
N VAL A 108 -7.66 19.42 -18.99
CA VAL A 108 -6.74 18.88 -17.98
C VAL A 108 -7.11 17.44 -17.73
N SER A 109 -6.13 16.52 -17.89
CA SER A 109 -6.29 15.09 -17.62
C SER A 109 -5.92 14.80 -16.17
N VAL A 110 -6.78 14.07 -15.47
CA VAL A 110 -6.57 13.57 -14.11
C VAL A 110 -6.46 12.05 -14.17
N THR A 111 -5.45 11.50 -13.47
CA THR A 111 -5.25 10.05 -13.35
C THR A 111 -5.38 9.64 -11.88
N VAL A 112 -6.31 8.73 -11.61
CA VAL A 112 -6.47 8.12 -10.29
C VAL A 112 -6.02 6.67 -10.38
N PHE A 113 -5.00 6.31 -9.62
CA PHE A 113 -4.50 4.94 -9.54
C PHE A 113 -5.35 4.11 -8.57
N PRO A 114 -5.69 2.88 -8.92
CA PRO A 114 -6.50 2.03 -8.05
C PRO A 114 -5.73 1.67 -6.77
N THR A 115 -6.45 1.44 -5.68
CA THR A 115 -5.88 0.89 -4.45
C THR A 115 -5.34 -0.52 -4.72
N PRO A 116 -4.07 -0.82 -4.37
CA PRO A 116 -3.53 -2.17 -4.45
C PRO A 116 -4.35 -3.18 -3.64
N PRO A 117 -4.34 -4.47 -4.01
CA PRO A 117 -5.09 -5.50 -3.30
C PRO A 117 -4.59 -5.67 -1.87
N THR A 118 -5.51 -6.02 -0.95
CA THR A 118 -5.15 -6.40 0.43
C THR A 118 -4.53 -7.80 0.40
N PRO A 119 -3.27 -7.96 0.81
CA PRO A 119 -2.62 -9.26 0.81
C PRO A 119 -3.11 -10.16 1.94
N SER A 120 -2.95 -11.47 1.78
CA SER A 120 -3.09 -12.46 2.85
C SER A 120 -1.74 -13.09 3.17
N ILE A 121 -1.58 -13.57 4.42
CA ILE A 121 -0.37 -14.26 4.87
C ILE A 121 -0.68 -15.75 5.03
N SER A 122 0.18 -16.59 4.47
CA SER A 122 0.21 -18.04 4.66
C SER A 122 1.58 -18.48 5.11
N TYR A 123 1.71 -19.77 5.55
CA TYR A 123 2.98 -20.37 5.92
C TYR A 123 3.42 -21.40 4.88
N THR A 124 4.72 -21.60 4.75
CA THR A 124 5.27 -22.80 4.07
C THR A 124 4.89 -24.07 4.82
N ALA A 125 4.96 -25.23 4.15
CA ALA A 125 4.63 -26.52 4.73
C ALA A 125 5.40 -26.88 6.03
N ASN A 126 6.53 -26.20 6.29
CA ASN A 126 7.37 -26.39 7.48
C ASN A 126 7.26 -25.23 8.49
N ASP A 127 6.30 -24.33 8.33
CA ASP A 127 6.07 -23.15 9.18
C ASP A 127 7.31 -22.25 9.37
N THR A 128 8.26 -22.31 8.45
CA THR A 128 9.54 -21.57 8.55
C THR A 128 9.53 -20.23 7.86
N LEU A 129 8.63 -20.04 6.89
CA LEU A 129 8.48 -18.81 6.12
C LEU A 129 7.03 -18.38 6.10
N MET A 130 6.80 -17.09 6.22
CA MET A 130 5.54 -16.43 5.88
C MET A 130 5.54 -16.06 4.41
N ILE A 131 4.42 -16.24 3.73
CA ILE A 131 4.25 -15.96 2.31
C ILE A 131 3.08 -14.99 2.17
N SER A 132 3.32 -13.87 1.48
CA SER A 132 2.27 -12.98 1.01
C SER A 132 1.55 -13.59 -0.19
N SER A 133 0.24 -13.36 -0.33
CA SER A 133 -0.50 -13.72 -1.55
C SER A 133 -0.06 -12.91 -2.78
N GLU A 134 0.60 -11.76 -2.55
CA GLU A 134 1.01 -10.85 -3.62
C GLU A 134 2.50 -11.06 -3.95
N PRO A 135 2.83 -11.24 -5.25
CA PRO A 135 4.20 -11.57 -5.65
C PRO A 135 5.16 -10.39 -5.60
N THR A 136 4.64 -9.16 -5.59
CA THR A 136 5.45 -7.93 -5.66
C THR A 136 4.83 -6.81 -4.84
N GLY A 137 5.63 -5.79 -4.55
CA GLY A 137 5.17 -4.58 -3.85
C GLY A 137 4.98 -4.76 -2.34
N ASN A 138 5.40 -5.89 -1.78
CA ASN A 138 5.22 -6.15 -0.37
C ASN A 138 6.06 -5.22 0.51
N GLN A 139 5.48 -4.84 1.65
CA GLN A 139 6.18 -4.22 2.77
C GLN A 139 5.69 -4.88 4.05
N TRP A 140 6.62 -5.54 4.75
CA TRP A 140 6.32 -6.26 5.98
C TRP A 140 6.39 -5.37 7.22
N TYR A 141 5.60 -5.75 8.23
CA TYR A 141 5.51 -5.07 9.53
C TYR A 141 5.58 -6.09 10.66
N PHE A 142 6.27 -5.73 11.74
CA PHE A 142 6.35 -6.48 12.98
C PHE A 142 5.75 -5.66 14.12
N ASN A 143 4.73 -6.18 14.80
CA ASN A 143 3.97 -5.50 15.85
C ASN A 143 3.54 -4.07 15.44
N GLY A 144 3.12 -3.89 14.19
CA GLY A 144 2.72 -2.61 13.62
C GLY A 144 3.86 -1.67 13.21
N THR A 145 5.13 -2.08 13.41
CA THR A 145 6.31 -1.30 13.01
C THR A 145 6.85 -1.82 11.68
N ILE A 146 7.18 -0.90 10.77
CA ILE A 146 7.74 -1.24 9.46
C ILE A 146 9.06 -1.99 9.60
N MET A 147 9.21 -3.09 8.87
CA MET A 147 10.46 -3.84 8.74
C MET A 147 11.23 -3.32 7.54
N GLN A 148 12.24 -2.50 7.78
CA GLN A 148 13.01 -1.85 6.72
C GLN A 148 13.72 -2.88 5.85
N GLY A 149 13.46 -2.79 4.53
CA GLY A 149 14.09 -3.67 3.53
C GLY A 149 13.39 -5.02 3.34
N GLU A 150 12.40 -5.37 4.16
CA GLU A 150 11.61 -6.59 3.99
C GLU A 150 10.47 -6.34 3.00
N THR A 151 10.77 -6.57 1.71
CA THR A 151 9.88 -6.27 0.57
C THR A 151 9.61 -7.48 -0.33
N ASN A 152 10.16 -8.66 0.01
CA ASN A 152 9.91 -9.89 -0.72
C ASN A 152 8.49 -10.42 -0.46
N ASP A 153 8.01 -11.29 -1.33
CA ASP A 153 6.78 -12.05 -1.11
C ASP A 153 6.87 -13.03 0.05
N THR A 154 8.10 -13.40 0.43
CA THR A 154 8.41 -14.30 1.54
C THR A 154 9.18 -13.58 2.65
N LEU A 155 8.83 -13.89 3.90
CA LEU A 155 9.51 -13.38 5.10
C LEU A 155 9.88 -14.55 6.02
N ARG A 156 11.13 -14.56 6.51
CA ARG A 156 11.53 -15.46 7.60
C ARG A 156 11.31 -14.75 8.94
N PRO A 157 10.29 -15.11 9.71
CA PRO A 157 10.07 -14.48 11.01
C PRO A 157 11.16 -14.91 12.00
N LEU A 158 11.76 -13.95 12.70
CA LEU A 158 12.83 -14.19 13.67
C LEU A 158 12.37 -14.01 15.12
N ASN A 159 11.32 -13.23 15.33
CA ASN A 159 10.84 -12.88 16.68
C ASN A 159 9.39 -13.30 16.86
N TYR A 160 9.00 -13.59 18.10
CA TYR A 160 7.60 -13.81 18.47
C TYR A 160 6.82 -12.51 18.37
N GLY A 161 5.66 -12.54 17.74
CA GLY A 161 4.80 -11.38 17.63
C GLY A 161 3.89 -11.41 16.44
N ASN A 162 3.22 -10.29 16.22
CA ASN A 162 2.29 -10.13 15.12
C ASN A 162 3.00 -9.60 13.87
N TYR A 163 2.83 -10.30 12.79
CA TYR A 163 3.30 -9.89 11.46
C TYR A 163 2.13 -9.49 10.59
N SER A 164 2.32 -8.48 9.79
CA SER A 164 1.39 -8.07 8.75
C SER A 164 2.16 -7.58 7.54
N VAL A 165 1.50 -7.54 6.40
CA VAL A 165 2.07 -7.08 5.13
C VAL A 165 1.07 -6.20 4.42
N ARG A 166 1.54 -5.19 3.69
CA ARG A 166 0.74 -4.42 2.74
C ARG A 166 1.43 -4.39 1.39
N VAL A 167 0.66 -4.09 0.35
CA VAL A 167 1.20 -3.84 -0.98
C VAL A 167 1.35 -2.34 -1.19
N VAL A 168 2.49 -1.96 -1.75
CA VAL A 168 2.75 -0.62 -2.27
C VAL A 168 3.11 -0.79 -3.74
N ASP A 169 2.35 -0.17 -4.64
CA ASP A 169 2.58 -0.30 -6.07
C ASP A 169 3.66 0.64 -6.61
N SER A 170 3.92 0.58 -7.92
CA SER A 170 4.91 1.43 -8.59
C SER A 170 4.56 2.93 -8.57
N ASN A 171 3.30 3.28 -8.32
CA ASN A 171 2.82 4.65 -8.21
C ASN A 171 2.84 5.15 -6.77
N SER A 172 3.39 4.35 -5.84
CA SER A 172 3.41 4.61 -4.40
C SER A 172 2.02 4.60 -3.75
N CYS A 173 1.04 3.93 -4.38
CA CYS A 173 -0.25 3.71 -3.78
C CYS A 173 -0.17 2.55 -2.79
N GLU A 174 -0.69 2.78 -1.59
CA GLU A 174 -0.68 1.82 -0.50
C GLU A 174 -2.01 1.07 -0.42
N GLY A 175 -1.94 -0.25 -0.43
CA GLY A 175 -3.09 -1.12 -0.14
C GLY A 175 -3.40 -1.20 1.35
N ASP A 176 -4.50 -1.86 1.70
CA ASP A 176 -4.83 -2.16 3.08
C ASP A 176 -3.85 -3.17 3.69
N MET A 177 -3.69 -3.12 5.01
CA MET A 177 -2.89 -4.10 5.75
C MET A 177 -3.58 -5.46 5.72
N SER A 178 -2.80 -6.53 5.57
CA SER A 178 -3.27 -7.89 5.79
C SER A 178 -3.84 -8.08 7.21
N ALA A 179 -4.64 -9.12 7.42
CA ALA A 179 -4.89 -9.61 8.78
C ALA A 179 -3.55 -9.90 9.48
N MET A 180 -3.47 -9.60 10.78
CA MET A 180 -2.28 -9.90 11.57
C MET A 180 -2.12 -11.41 11.73
N GLN A 181 -0.91 -11.90 11.45
CA GLN A 181 -0.53 -13.29 11.67
C GLN A 181 0.42 -13.37 12.86
N PHE A 182 -0.01 -14.03 13.93
CA PHE A 182 0.84 -14.24 15.09
C PHE A 182 1.83 -15.38 14.82
N TYR A 183 3.12 -15.09 14.96
CA TYR A 183 4.17 -16.08 14.89
C TYR A 183 4.60 -16.48 16.30
N ASN A 184 4.53 -17.77 16.58
CA ASN A 184 5.12 -18.39 17.74
C ASN A 184 6.07 -19.50 17.26
N SER A 185 7.29 -19.52 17.74
CA SER A 185 8.27 -20.54 17.37
C SER A 185 8.10 -21.85 18.16
N ILE A 186 6.93 -22.06 18.78
CA ILE A 186 6.68 -23.28 19.58
C ILE A 186 6.89 -24.55 18.75
N GLY A 187 6.63 -24.48 17.42
CA GLY A 187 6.88 -25.62 16.52
C GLY A 187 8.33 -26.01 16.33
N LEU A 188 9.30 -25.09 16.55
CA LEU A 188 10.74 -25.40 16.46
C LEU A 188 11.27 -26.06 17.74
N GLU A 189 10.71 -25.72 18.90
CA GLU A 189 11.09 -26.38 20.17
C GLU A 189 10.46 -27.76 20.29
N GLU A 190 9.22 -27.94 19.89
CA GLU A 190 8.59 -29.27 19.80
C GLU A 190 9.35 -30.21 18.86
N SER A 191 9.82 -29.71 17.71
CA SER A 191 10.64 -30.51 16.78
C SER A 191 12.02 -30.89 17.34
N LEU A 192 12.61 -30.09 18.23
CA LEU A 192 13.85 -30.43 18.93
C LEU A 192 13.61 -31.47 20.04
N VAL A 193 12.52 -31.32 20.78
CA VAL A 193 12.11 -32.29 21.81
C VAL A 193 11.85 -33.65 21.17
N ASP A 194 11.19 -33.70 20.02
CA ASP A 194 10.89 -34.96 19.30
C ASP A 194 12.10 -35.61 18.64
N ARG A 195 13.11 -34.81 18.27
CA ARG A 195 14.37 -35.30 17.68
C ARG A 195 15.30 -35.92 18.71
N ILE A 196 15.23 -35.48 19.98
CA ILE A 196 16.05 -36.01 21.06
C ILE A 196 15.28 -37.13 21.73
N LYS A 197 15.71 -38.38 21.53
CA LYS A 197 15.13 -39.56 22.17
C LYS A 197 15.95 -40.00 23.37
N LEU A 198 15.24 -40.47 24.38
CA LEU A 198 15.83 -41.00 25.64
C LEU A 198 15.32 -42.38 25.87
N TYR A 199 16.21 -43.38 25.97
CA TYR A 199 15.83 -44.78 26.23
C TYR A 199 16.97 -45.56 26.91
N PRO A 200 16.63 -46.64 27.67
CA PRO A 200 15.29 -46.93 28.16
C PRO A 200 14.82 -45.92 29.19
N ASN A 201 13.51 -45.66 29.26
CA ASN A 201 12.91 -44.87 30.32
C ASN A 201 11.56 -45.50 30.68
N PRO A 202 11.38 -46.12 31.87
CA PRO A 202 12.33 -46.19 32.98
C PRO A 202 13.62 -46.96 32.71
N THR A 203 14.65 -46.65 33.46
CA THR A 203 15.98 -47.29 33.38
C THR A 203 16.36 -47.92 34.72
N SER A 204 17.17 -49.00 34.69
CA SER A 204 17.74 -49.60 35.90
C SER A 204 19.15 -49.09 36.21
N GLY A 205 19.74 -48.18 35.41
CA GLY A 205 21.06 -47.68 35.69
C GLY A 205 21.65 -46.73 34.67
N ALA A 206 21.37 -46.91 33.38
CA ALA A 206 21.88 -46.02 32.33
C ALA A 206 20.81 -45.73 31.28
N VAL A 207 20.88 -44.52 30.69
CA VAL A 207 20.04 -44.12 29.58
C VAL A 207 20.90 -43.73 28.40
N THR A 208 20.38 -43.98 27.21
CA THR A 208 20.98 -43.47 25.94
C THR A 208 20.17 -42.25 25.48
N LEU A 209 20.85 -41.16 25.25
CA LEU A 209 20.31 -39.97 24.65
C LEU A 209 20.70 -39.98 23.16
N GLU A 210 19.72 -40.16 22.28
CA GLU A 210 19.90 -40.10 20.84
C GLU A 210 19.62 -38.68 20.37
N LEU A 211 20.65 -37.98 19.85
CA LEU A 211 20.60 -36.56 19.51
C LEU A 211 20.32 -36.31 18.02
N GLY A 212 20.42 -37.34 17.18
CA GLY A 212 20.34 -37.18 15.73
C GLY A 212 21.41 -36.21 15.20
N ALA A 213 20.99 -35.16 14.53
CA ALA A 213 21.87 -34.09 14.01
C ALA A 213 22.01 -32.90 14.98
N VAL A 214 21.58 -33.04 16.24
CA VAL A 214 21.64 -31.95 17.24
C VAL A 214 23.02 -31.96 17.94
N ASN A 215 23.75 -30.85 17.87
CA ASN A 215 24.96 -30.64 18.62
C ASN A 215 24.66 -30.11 20.03
N VAL A 216 25.20 -30.75 21.05
CA VAL A 216 24.91 -30.46 22.46
C VAL A 216 26.15 -29.86 23.14
N ALA A 217 26.00 -28.66 23.69
CA ALA A 217 27.04 -27.97 24.45
C ALA A 217 27.21 -28.53 25.88
N SER A 218 26.07 -28.88 26.53
CA SER A 218 26.11 -29.50 27.86
C SER A 218 24.82 -30.23 28.20
N ILE A 219 24.94 -31.24 29.08
CA ILE A 219 23.81 -31.96 29.69
C ILE A 219 23.95 -31.82 31.19
N ARG A 220 22.90 -31.41 31.88
CA ARG A 220 22.82 -31.27 33.33
C ARG A 220 21.74 -32.17 33.88
N ILE A 221 22.08 -32.87 34.98
CA ILE A 221 21.18 -33.82 35.64
C ILE A 221 20.71 -33.20 36.92
N TYR A 222 19.41 -33.08 37.13
CA TYR A 222 18.77 -32.55 38.32
C TYR A 222 17.91 -33.58 38.97
N ASP A 223 17.87 -33.60 40.32
CA ASP A 223 16.87 -34.41 41.08
C ASP A 223 15.47 -33.76 41.06
N ALA A 224 14.50 -34.44 41.61
CA ALA A 224 13.12 -33.95 41.68
C ALA A 224 12.95 -32.64 42.49
N ARG A 225 13.93 -32.24 43.26
CA ARG A 225 13.96 -30.97 44.01
C ARG A 225 14.67 -29.85 43.28
N GLY A 226 15.13 -30.10 42.06
CA GLY A 226 15.87 -29.12 41.24
C GLY A 226 17.35 -28.95 41.64
N ARG A 227 17.91 -29.83 42.45
CA ARG A 227 19.33 -29.80 42.80
C ARG A 227 20.16 -30.41 41.67
N LEU A 228 21.17 -29.70 41.19
CA LEU A 228 22.12 -30.21 40.19
C LEU A 228 22.94 -31.34 40.82
N LEU A 229 22.95 -32.49 40.19
CA LEU A 229 23.72 -33.67 40.61
C LEU A 229 24.99 -33.84 39.78
N GLU A 230 24.92 -33.63 38.45
CA GLU A 230 26.02 -33.81 37.54
C GLU A 230 25.86 -32.91 36.31
N ALA A 231 27.00 -32.54 35.72
CA ALA A 231 27.06 -31.81 34.47
C ALA A 231 28.06 -32.45 33.51
N LEU A 232 27.60 -32.84 32.34
CA LEU A 232 28.38 -33.45 31.28
C LEU A 232 28.64 -32.39 30.21
N SER A 233 29.87 -32.26 29.76
CA SER A 233 30.25 -31.35 28.66
C SER A 233 30.29 -32.10 27.35
N GLN A 234 29.86 -31.45 26.31
CA GLN A 234 29.84 -31.86 24.89
C GLN A 234 29.48 -33.34 24.63
N CYS A 235 28.42 -33.47 23.87
CA CYS A 235 27.96 -34.77 23.42
C CYS A 235 27.48 -34.68 21.99
N SER A 236 27.84 -35.61 21.15
CA SER A 236 27.41 -35.72 19.75
C SER A 236 26.96 -37.14 19.40
N GLY A 237 25.91 -37.25 18.62
CA GLY A 237 25.35 -38.57 18.24
C GLY A 237 24.57 -39.23 19.36
N ASN A 238 25.04 -40.38 19.84
CA ASN A 238 24.40 -41.13 20.92
C ASN A 238 25.23 -40.99 22.19
N CYS A 239 24.64 -40.45 23.27
CA CYS A 239 25.26 -40.24 24.54
C CYS A 239 24.73 -41.23 25.56
N ARG A 240 25.62 -42.00 26.19
CA ARG A 240 25.24 -42.83 27.31
C ARG A 240 25.46 -42.08 28.64
N ILE A 241 24.42 -41.99 29.43
CA ILE A 241 24.40 -41.29 30.72
C ILE A 241 24.19 -42.34 31.81
N GLU A 242 25.17 -42.41 32.72
CA GLU A 242 25.14 -43.35 33.87
C GLU A 242 24.40 -42.72 35.06
N LEU A 243 23.29 -43.35 35.45
CA LEU A 243 22.49 -42.93 36.61
C LEU A 243 22.62 -43.91 37.78
N GLY A 244 23.40 -44.98 37.58
CA GLY A 244 23.50 -46.08 38.53
C GLY A 244 24.02 -45.71 39.92
N MET A 245 24.67 -44.54 40.07
CA MET A 245 25.13 -44.03 41.36
C MET A 245 24.07 -43.23 42.15
N PHE A 246 22.93 -42.93 41.51
CA PHE A 246 21.85 -42.19 42.17
C PHE A 246 20.80 -43.15 42.76
N GLU A 247 19.95 -42.66 43.64
CA GLU A 247 18.84 -43.41 44.20
C GLU A 247 17.67 -43.56 43.21
N ASP A 248 16.80 -44.55 43.41
CA ASP A 248 15.59 -44.68 42.58
C ASP A 248 14.74 -43.41 42.69
N GLY A 249 14.28 -42.92 41.55
CA GLY A 249 13.49 -41.68 41.51
C GLY A 249 13.37 -41.02 40.13
N LEU A 250 12.76 -39.83 40.12
CA LEU A 250 12.59 -39.01 38.93
C LEU A 250 13.74 -37.98 38.84
N TYR A 251 14.34 -37.94 37.70
CA TYR A 251 15.42 -37.02 37.34
C TYR A 251 15.05 -36.20 36.13
N GLN A 252 15.66 -35.03 35.98
CA GLN A 252 15.51 -34.15 34.83
C GLN A 252 16.86 -33.96 34.13
N LEU A 253 16.93 -34.30 32.85
CA LEU A 253 18.07 -34.03 32.02
C LEU A 253 17.79 -32.71 31.26
N VAL A 254 18.56 -31.69 31.58
CA VAL A 254 18.52 -30.39 30.91
C VAL A 254 19.65 -30.33 29.90
N ILE A 255 19.31 -30.33 28.62
CA ILE A 255 20.19 -30.40 27.46
C ILE A 255 20.29 -29.02 26.88
N LEU A 256 21.49 -28.44 26.85
CA LEU A 256 21.78 -27.17 26.19
C LEU A 256 22.47 -27.46 24.86
N THR A 257 21.87 -26.99 23.75
CA THR A 257 22.45 -27.11 22.42
C THR A 257 23.54 -26.05 22.17
N GLU A 258 24.41 -26.26 21.18
CA GLU A 258 25.39 -25.25 20.73
C GLU A 258 24.72 -23.98 20.21
N GLU A 259 23.48 -24.07 19.73
CA GLU A 259 22.66 -22.93 19.31
C GLU A 259 22.03 -22.16 20.49
N GLY A 260 22.32 -22.55 21.74
CA GLY A 260 21.81 -21.89 22.95
C GLY A 260 20.37 -22.28 23.33
N LYS A 261 19.80 -23.30 22.69
CA LYS A 261 18.44 -23.80 23.00
C LYS A 261 18.51 -24.84 24.12
N THR A 262 17.48 -24.89 24.98
CA THR A 262 17.38 -25.82 26.10
C THR A 262 16.22 -26.79 25.89
N VAL A 263 16.50 -28.09 26.05
CA VAL A 263 15.51 -29.16 26.03
C VAL A 263 15.57 -29.91 27.35
N THR A 264 14.42 -30.19 27.98
CA THR A 264 14.33 -30.95 29.23
C THR A 264 13.66 -32.30 28.98
N LYS A 265 14.29 -33.37 29.42
CA LYS A 265 13.75 -34.74 29.34
C LYS A 265 13.68 -35.36 30.72
N PRO A 266 12.50 -35.85 31.15
CA PRO A 266 12.39 -36.60 32.40
C PRO A 266 12.93 -38.03 32.20
N VAL A 267 13.59 -38.55 33.23
CA VAL A 267 14.04 -39.95 33.30
C VAL A 267 13.66 -40.57 34.66
N VAL A 268 13.15 -41.77 34.63
CA VAL A 268 12.80 -42.55 35.83
C VAL A 268 13.86 -43.61 36.02
N LEU A 269 14.58 -43.57 37.17
CA LEU A 269 15.46 -44.62 37.61
C LEU A 269 14.69 -45.57 38.55
N GLN A 270 14.67 -46.82 38.19
CA GLN A 270 13.95 -47.87 38.95
C GLN A 270 14.72 -49.20 38.80
N ARG A 271 15.23 -49.72 39.90
CA ARG A 271 15.96 -51.00 40.00
C ARG A 271 15.08 -52.12 40.43
#